data_6877b2ebee93071dd2446ea4c1893228
#
_entry.id   6877b2ebee93071dd2446ea4c1893228
#
_cell.length_a   1.000
_cell.length_b   1.000
_cell.length_c   1.000
_cell.angle_alpha   90.00
_cell.angle_beta   90.00
_cell.angle_gamma   90.00
#
_symmetry.space_group_name_H-M   'P 1'
#
loop_
_entity.id
_entity.type
_entity.pdbx_description
1 polymer ?
#
loop_
_entity_poly.entity_id
_entity_poly.type
_entity_poly.pdbx_seq_one_letter_code
_entity_poly.pdbx_strand_id
1 'polypeptide(L)'
;DIWMSRWVEDEQTWGEPENLGPTVNSPEDEEGVFVHPDGRTLYFSSKGHICMGGFDVFKTTLVNGQWSKPENLGWPVNSPDDDLFFVLNANGTTGYLSSVRPNGLGEDDLYRVDILPDAKAEETASVGGIGSMGTSSASNTVLLKGKIMDLKMLSGLEAYIELMDLE
;
A
#
# COMPACT_ATOMS: atom_id res chain seq x y z
N ASP A 1 12.73 13.67 1.22
CA ASP A 1 13.48 12.64 2.00
C ASP A 1 12.77 12.30 3.31
N ILE A 2 12.88 11.04 3.74
CA ILE A 2 12.40 10.53 5.01
C ILE A 2 13.54 10.53 6.03
N TRP A 3 13.24 11.07 7.22
CA TRP A 3 14.15 11.16 8.36
C TRP A 3 13.52 10.49 9.56
N MET A 4 14.33 9.90 10.43
CA MET A 4 13.90 9.22 11.64
C MET A 4 14.58 9.85 12.85
N SER A 5 13.81 10.12 13.91
CA SER A 5 14.34 10.45 15.23
C SER A 5 13.89 9.40 16.25
N ARG A 6 14.73 9.09 17.23
CA ARG A 6 14.43 8.17 18.33
C ARG A 6 14.17 8.92 19.60
N TRP A 7 13.19 8.47 20.37
CA TRP A 7 12.99 8.98 21.70
C TRP A 7 14.11 8.51 22.62
N VAL A 8 14.75 9.44 23.32
CA VAL A 8 15.82 9.18 24.30
C VAL A 8 15.20 9.26 25.68
N GLU A 9 14.95 8.09 26.31
CA GLU A 9 14.20 7.99 27.55
C GLU A 9 14.87 8.72 28.72
N ASP A 10 16.18 8.59 28.86
CA ASP A 10 16.96 9.23 29.94
C ASP A 10 16.95 10.76 29.87
N GLU A 11 16.84 11.31 28.66
CA GLU A 11 16.84 12.75 28.40
C GLU A 11 15.44 13.33 28.25
N GLN A 12 14.40 12.47 28.15
CA GLN A 12 13.00 12.84 27.88
C GLN A 12 12.85 13.76 26.66
N THR A 13 13.60 13.45 25.59
CA THR A 13 13.63 14.25 24.37
C THR A 13 13.81 13.36 23.12
N TRP A 14 13.56 13.94 21.95
CA TRP A 14 13.89 13.31 20.68
C TRP A 14 15.36 13.52 20.36
N GLY A 15 16.04 12.45 19.94
CA GLY A 15 17.41 12.51 19.45
C GLY A 15 17.53 13.25 18.12
N GLU A 16 18.77 13.42 17.65
CA GLU A 16 19.04 14.04 16.36
C GLU A 16 18.37 13.23 15.23
N PRO A 17 17.74 13.90 14.25
CA PRO A 17 17.16 13.22 13.09
C PRO A 17 18.24 12.57 12.21
N GLU A 18 18.02 11.33 11.83
CA GLU A 18 18.87 10.57 10.92
C GLU A 18 18.16 10.38 9.58
N ASN A 19 18.82 10.72 8.45
CA ASN A 19 18.30 10.43 7.12
C ASN A 19 18.30 8.90 6.90
N LEU A 20 17.18 8.34 6.39
CA LEU A 20 17.09 6.88 6.17
C LEU A 20 17.99 6.36 5.06
N GLY A 21 18.66 7.26 4.35
CA GLY A 21 19.66 6.93 3.34
C GLY A 21 19.07 6.52 1.97
N PRO A 22 19.97 6.30 0.99
CA PRO A 22 19.60 6.14 -0.41
C PRO A 22 18.89 4.82 -0.75
N THR A 23 18.74 3.92 0.21
CA THR A 23 17.92 2.73 0.03
C THR A 23 16.43 3.08 0.09
N VAL A 24 16.05 3.97 1.01
CA VAL A 24 14.66 4.41 1.22
C VAL A 24 14.39 5.69 0.44
N ASN A 25 15.26 6.68 0.60
CA ASN A 25 15.14 7.97 -0.08
C ASN A 25 15.65 7.89 -1.51
N SER A 26 14.97 8.54 -2.41
CA SER A 26 15.34 8.68 -3.82
C SER A 26 15.82 10.12 -4.11
N PRO A 27 16.22 10.45 -5.35
CA PRO A 27 16.46 11.84 -5.75
C PRO A 27 15.20 12.69 -5.87
N GLU A 28 14.02 12.07 -5.88
CA GLU A 28 12.71 12.72 -5.99
C GLU A 28 12.05 12.81 -4.61
N ASP A 29 10.76 13.11 -4.56
CA ASP A 29 10.02 13.33 -3.33
C ASP A 29 9.52 12.03 -2.69
N GLU A 30 9.64 11.93 -1.38
CA GLU A 30 8.99 10.93 -0.53
C GLU A 30 8.01 11.61 0.44
N GLU A 31 6.80 11.07 0.53
CA GLU A 31 5.72 11.57 1.38
C GLU A 31 4.94 10.42 2.06
N GLY A 32 3.91 10.75 2.84
CA GLY A 32 2.91 9.81 3.33
C GLY A 32 3.48 8.67 4.17
N VAL A 33 4.39 8.97 5.07
CA VAL A 33 5.13 7.97 5.86
C VAL A 33 4.25 7.32 6.93
N PHE A 34 4.21 5.99 6.97
CA PHE A 34 3.54 5.21 8.01
C PHE A 34 4.43 4.08 8.53
N VAL A 35 4.72 4.11 9.83
CA VAL A 35 5.40 3.01 10.52
C VAL A 35 4.36 2.03 11.04
N HIS A 36 4.40 0.79 10.55
CA HIS A 36 3.48 -0.25 10.99
C HIS A 36 3.75 -0.61 12.47
N PRO A 37 2.71 -0.99 13.24
CA PRO A 37 2.84 -1.35 14.65
C PRO A 37 3.80 -2.51 14.97
N ASP A 38 4.26 -3.27 13.98
CA ASP A 38 5.32 -4.27 14.16
C ASP A 38 6.70 -3.66 14.47
N GLY A 39 6.83 -2.34 14.37
CA GLY A 39 8.05 -1.58 14.68
C GLY A 39 9.19 -1.72 13.69
N ARG A 40 8.97 -2.38 12.54
CA ARG A 40 10.02 -2.65 11.53
C ARG A 40 9.58 -2.47 10.09
N THR A 41 8.28 -2.42 9.83
CA THR A 41 7.75 -2.21 8.48
C THR A 41 7.39 -0.74 8.29
N LEU A 42 7.87 -0.16 7.22
CA LEU A 42 7.63 1.22 6.82
C LEU A 42 6.91 1.23 5.49
N TYR A 43 5.81 1.97 5.41
CA TYR A 43 5.12 2.33 4.17
C TYR A 43 5.35 3.80 3.90
N PHE A 44 5.52 4.15 2.64
CA PHE A 44 5.70 5.55 2.22
C PHE A 44 5.37 5.69 0.73
N SER A 45 5.06 6.89 0.30
CA SER A 45 4.83 7.20 -1.10
C SER A 45 6.05 7.89 -1.69
N SER A 46 6.44 7.53 -2.92
CA SER A 46 7.60 8.11 -3.60
C SER A 46 7.36 8.25 -5.10
N LYS A 47 8.01 9.26 -5.70
CA LYS A 47 8.12 9.45 -7.16
C LYS A 47 9.39 8.92 -7.77
N GLY A 48 10.40 8.61 -6.95
CA GLY A 48 11.76 8.35 -7.44
C GLY A 48 12.16 6.89 -7.55
N HIS A 49 11.39 5.97 -6.99
CA HIS A 49 11.55 4.54 -7.22
C HIS A 49 10.86 4.10 -8.53
N ILE A 50 10.85 2.80 -8.83
CA ILE A 50 10.13 2.31 -10.02
C ILE A 50 8.63 2.45 -9.76
N CYS A 51 8.04 3.51 -10.29
CA CYS A 51 6.64 3.89 -10.13
C CYS A 51 5.78 3.42 -11.32
N MET A 52 4.46 3.29 -11.06
CA MET A 52 3.43 3.07 -12.08
C MET A 52 2.87 4.39 -12.59
N GLY A 53 2.88 5.42 -11.74
CA GLY A 53 2.28 6.71 -11.98
C GLY A 53 3.05 7.87 -11.38
N GLY A 54 2.36 8.72 -10.65
CA GLY A 54 2.93 9.81 -9.87
C GLY A 54 3.60 9.32 -8.60
N PHE A 55 3.03 9.63 -7.44
CA PHE A 55 3.41 8.98 -6.19
C PHE A 55 2.85 7.57 -6.13
N ASP A 56 3.70 6.59 -5.89
CA ASP A 56 3.29 5.23 -5.61
C ASP A 56 3.61 4.86 -4.15
N VAL A 57 2.80 4.01 -3.55
CA VAL A 57 3.04 3.45 -2.22
C VAL A 57 4.06 2.33 -2.29
N PHE A 58 5.08 2.44 -1.45
CA PHE A 58 6.12 1.44 -1.27
C PHE A 58 6.12 0.91 0.16
N LYS A 59 6.66 -0.30 0.30
CA LYS A 59 6.91 -0.96 1.57
C LYS A 59 8.39 -1.28 1.68
N THR A 60 8.98 -1.03 2.84
CA THR A 60 10.33 -1.52 3.20
C THR A 60 10.32 -2.09 4.61
N THR A 61 11.28 -2.96 4.91
CA THR A 61 11.36 -3.63 6.21
C THR A 61 12.76 -3.47 6.79
N LEU A 62 12.83 -3.15 8.07
CA LEU A 62 14.09 -3.08 8.80
C LEU A 62 14.54 -4.49 9.21
N VAL A 63 15.65 -4.95 8.64
CA VAL A 63 16.25 -6.27 8.90
C VAL A 63 17.68 -6.08 9.34
N ASN A 64 18.03 -6.56 10.54
CA ASN A 64 19.37 -6.43 11.11
C ASN A 64 19.91 -4.98 11.11
N GLY A 65 19.05 -4.01 11.34
CA GLY A 65 19.42 -2.59 11.37
C GLY A 65 19.56 -1.92 10.00
N GLN A 66 19.21 -2.60 8.92
CA GLN A 66 19.24 -2.07 7.55
C GLN A 66 17.87 -2.16 6.91
N TRP A 67 17.47 -1.12 6.17
CA TRP A 67 16.25 -1.12 5.39
C TRP A 67 16.42 -1.99 4.14
N SER A 68 15.44 -2.84 3.88
CA SER A 68 15.37 -3.59 2.63
C SER A 68 15.14 -2.65 1.45
N LYS A 69 15.43 -3.11 0.23
CA LYS A 69 15.01 -2.39 -0.97
C LYS A 69 13.49 -2.22 -0.94
N PRO A 70 12.97 -1.00 -1.17
CA PRO A 70 11.53 -0.75 -1.23
C PRO A 70 10.85 -1.59 -2.31
N GLU A 71 9.70 -2.12 -1.96
CA GLU A 71 8.81 -2.89 -2.83
C GLU A 71 7.61 -2.03 -3.18
N ASN A 72 7.34 -1.80 -4.46
CA ASN A 72 6.13 -1.14 -4.93
C ASN A 72 4.94 -2.05 -4.64
N LEU A 73 3.87 -1.54 -4.00
CA LEU A 73 2.70 -2.36 -3.67
C LEU A 73 1.88 -2.76 -4.90
N GLY A 74 2.08 -2.09 -6.02
CA GLY A 74 1.45 -2.41 -7.29
C GLY A 74 -0.07 -2.21 -7.29
N TRP A 75 -0.67 -2.55 -8.41
CA TRP A 75 -2.13 -2.56 -8.54
C TRP A 75 -2.77 -3.64 -7.67
N PRO A 76 -3.90 -3.38 -6.97
CA PRO A 76 -4.75 -2.20 -7.07
C PRO A 76 -4.43 -1.08 -6.06
N VAL A 77 -3.41 -1.22 -5.22
CA VAL A 77 -3.02 -0.14 -4.27
C VAL A 77 -2.51 1.06 -5.04
N ASN A 78 -1.58 0.86 -5.94
CA ASN A 78 -1.04 1.91 -6.79
C ASN A 78 -1.76 2.00 -8.13
N SER A 79 -1.81 3.21 -8.70
CA SER A 79 -2.48 3.57 -9.94
C SER A 79 -1.56 4.40 -10.85
N PRO A 80 -2.01 4.81 -12.06
CA PRO A 80 -1.25 5.74 -12.89
C PRO A 80 -1.18 7.18 -12.36
N ASP A 81 -2.00 7.54 -11.37
CA ASP A 81 -2.03 8.85 -10.73
C ASP A 81 -1.30 8.82 -9.38
N ASP A 82 -1.49 9.83 -8.52
CA ASP A 82 -0.88 9.89 -7.21
C ASP A 82 -1.61 8.98 -6.21
N ASP A 83 -0.84 8.15 -5.49
CA ASP A 83 -1.28 7.26 -4.41
C ASP A 83 -0.53 7.59 -3.12
N LEU A 84 -1.23 8.13 -2.12
CA LEU A 84 -0.61 8.78 -0.96
C LEU A 84 -1.20 8.28 0.37
N PHE A 85 -0.44 8.50 1.44
CA PHE A 85 -0.90 8.35 2.83
C PHE A 85 -1.46 6.96 3.17
N PHE A 86 -0.86 5.90 2.60
CA PHE A 86 -1.26 4.54 2.92
C PHE A 86 -1.01 4.22 4.40
N VAL A 87 -2.04 3.76 5.08
CA VAL A 87 -1.97 3.27 6.46
C VAL A 87 -2.57 1.88 6.54
N LEU A 88 -2.13 1.06 7.48
CA LEU A 88 -2.56 -0.33 7.64
C LEU A 88 -2.83 -0.63 9.11
N ASN A 89 -3.89 -1.38 9.40
CA ASN A 89 -4.15 -1.83 10.75
C ASN A 89 -3.07 -2.81 11.24
N ALA A 90 -2.96 -2.99 12.57
CA ALA A 90 -1.93 -3.83 13.19
C ALA A 90 -1.98 -5.30 12.73
N ASN A 91 -3.14 -5.77 12.27
CA ASN A 91 -3.31 -7.15 11.81
C ASN A 91 -2.94 -7.30 10.31
N GLY A 92 -2.64 -6.21 9.62
CA GLY A 92 -2.29 -6.24 8.20
C GLY A 92 -3.45 -6.57 7.26
N THR A 93 -4.70 -6.41 7.69
CA THR A 93 -5.88 -6.86 6.94
C THR A 93 -6.67 -5.74 6.29
N THR A 94 -6.61 -4.53 6.85
CA THR A 94 -7.37 -3.38 6.34
C THR A 94 -6.51 -2.14 6.41
N GLY A 95 -6.44 -1.41 5.32
CA GLY A 95 -5.74 -0.14 5.19
C GLY A 95 -6.61 0.93 4.55
N TYR A 96 -6.04 2.12 4.47
CA TYR A 96 -6.62 3.28 3.79
C TYR A 96 -5.53 4.02 3.05
N LEU A 97 -5.87 4.64 1.93
CA LEU A 97 -4.99 5.54 1.18
C LEU A 97 -5.79 6.66 0.53
N SER A 98 -5.12 7.76 0.22
CA SER A 98 -5.62 8.81 -0.65
C SER A 98 -5.17 8.52 -2.08
N SER A 99 -6.08 8.60 -3.06
CA SER A 99 -5.75 8.31 -4.45
C SER A 99 -6.72 9.00 -5.42
N VAL A 100 -6.22 9.28 -6.61
CA VAL A 100 -7.04 9.71 -7.74
C VAL A 100 -7.41 8.50 -8.59
N ARG A 101 -8.70 8.20 -8.71
CA ARG A 101 -9.17 7.04 -9.47
C ARG A 101 -10.24 7.43 -10.50
N PRO A 102 -10.30 6.72 -11.64
CA PRO A 102 -11.44 6.84 -12.55
C PRO A 102 -12.75 6.55 -11.81
N ASN A 103 -13.71 7.45 -11.96
CA ASN A 103 -15.02 7.45 -11.27
C ASN A 103 -14.97 7.79 -9.77
N GLY A 104 -13.89 8.41 -9.28
CA GLY A 104 -13.84 9.04 -7.96
C GLY A 104 -14.82 10.21 -7.84
N LEU A 105 -14.98 10.72 -6.63
CA LEU A 105 -15.89 11.83 -6.33
C LEU A 105 -15.22 13.20 -6.44
N GLY A 106 -13.89 13.24 -6.40
CA GLY A 106 -13.07 14.46 -6.44
C GLY A 106 -11.75 14.25 -7.16
N GLU A 107 -10.74 15.06 -6.80
CA GLU A 107 -9.37 14.86 -7.24
C GLU A 107 -8.74 13.74 -6.42
N ASP A 108 -8.64 13.92 -5.09
CA ASP A 108 -8.17 12.92 -4.14
C ASP A 108 -9.33 12.38 -3.32
N ASP A 109 -9.54 11.08 -3.37
CA ASP A 109 -10.54 10.39 -2.58
C ASP A 109 -9.90 9.43 -1.58
N LEU A 110 -10.58 9.13 -0.48
CA LEU A 110 -10.15 8.15 0.51
C LEU A 110 -10.64 6.76 0.13
N TYR A 111 -9.69 5.83 -0.05
CA TYR A 111 -9.99 4.43 -0.39
C TYR A 111 -9.65 3.51 0.77
N ARG A 112 -10.53 2.55 1.03
CA ARG A 112 -10.27 1.43 1.91
C ARG A 112 -9.66 0.28 1.11
N VAL A 113 -8.63 -0.33 1.68
CA VAL A 113 -7.94 -1.51 1.13
C VAL A 113 -8.15 -2.68 2.08
N ASP A 114 -8.81 -3.75 1.62
CA ASP A 114 -8.87 -5.01 2.35
C ASP A 114 -7.85 -5.99 1.77
N ILE A 115 -6.87 -6.34 2.61
CA ILE A 115 -5.83 -7.31 2.25
C ILE A 115 -6.31 -8.68 2.66
N LEU A 116 -6.57 -9.53 1.68
CA LEU A 116 -6.99 -10.88 1.93
C LEU A 116 -5.77 -11.75 2.28
N PRO A 117 -5.89 -12.63 3.28
CA PRO A 117 -4.87 -13.64 3.51
C PRO A 117 -4.72 -14.50 2.27
N ASP A 118 -3.48 -14.86 1.92
CA ASP A 118 -3.20 -15.78 0.82
C ASP A 118 -4.14 -16.98 0.92
N ALA A 119 -5.04 -17.09 -0.04
CA ALA A 119 -5.74 -18.34 -0.26
C ALA A 119 -4.65 -19.35 -0.61
N LYS A 120 -4.35 -20.28 0.30
CA LYS A 120 -3.50 -21.43 -0.02
C LYS A 120 -3.98 -21.95 -1.36
N ALA A 121 -3.07 -21.97 -2.33
CA ALA A 121 -3.35 -22.48 -3.66
C ALA A 121 -3.90 -23.90 -3.51
N GLU A 122 -5.22 -24.05 -3.46
CA GLU A 122 -5.86 -25.30 -3.79
C GLU A 122 -5.75 -25.42 -5.30
N GLU A 123 -4.83 -26.26 -5.75
CA GLU A 123 -4.81 -26.80 -7.09
C GLU A 123 -6.16 -27.47 -7.36
N THR A 124 -7.06 -26.74 -7.97
CA THR A 124 -8.11 -27.35 -8.76
C THR A 124 -8.10 -26.71 -10.13
N ALA A 125 -7.41 -27.40 -11.03
CA ALA A 125 -7.62 -27.24 -12.46
C ALA A 125 -9.10 -27.44 -12.75
N SER A 126 -9.81 -26.38 -13.09
CA SER A 126 -11.02 -26.45 -13.88
C SER A 126 -11.07 -25.29 -14.85
N VAL A 127 -10.72 -25.58 -16.07
CA VAL A 127 -11.09 -24.83 -17.26
C VAL A 127 -12.62 -24.85 -17.34
N GLY A 128 -13.24 -23.66 -17.35
CA GLY A 128 -14.64 -23.62 -17.72
C GLY A 128 -15.43 -22.42 -17.21
N GLY A 129 -15.83 -21.57 -18.11
CA GLY A 129 -17.10 -20.89 -17.99
C GLY A 129 -17.07 -19.41 -17.63
N ILE A 130 -17.26 -18.62 -18.65
CA ILE A 130 -17.81 -17.26 -18.58
C ILE A 130 -19.15 -17.34 -17.82
N GLY A 131 -19.21 -16.84 -16.61
CA GLY A 131 -20.38 -16.87 -15.74
C GLY A 131 -20.82 -15.49 -15.26
N SER A 132 -21.86 -14.99 -15.88
CA SER A 132 -22.95 -14.19 -15.36
C SER A 132 -22.64 -13.10 -14.32
N MET A 133 -22.75 -11.85 -14.76
CA MET A 133 -23.01 -10.69 -13.92
C MET A 133 -24.30 -10.88 -13.10
N GLY A 134 -24.15 -11.01 -11.79
CA GLY A 134 -25.26 -10.88 -10.86
C GLY A 134 -25.42 -9.41 -10.48
N THR A 135 -26.49 -8.78 -10.93
CA THR A 135 -26.93 -7.47 -10.45
C THR A 135 -27.50 -7.60 -9.06
N SER A 136 -26.86 -7.02 -8.06
CA SER A 136 -27.49 -6.74 -6.78
C SER A 136 -27.48 -5.25 -6.50
N SER A 137 -28.58 -4.78 -6.00
CA SER A 137 -29.05 -3.42 -5.83
C SER A 137 -28.17 -2.51 -4.99
N ALA A 138 -27.98 -1.29 -5.50
CA ALA A 138 -27.87 -0.01 -4.78
C ALA A 138 -27.05 0.01 -3.47
N SER A 139 -25.76 -0.02 -3.59
CA SER A 139 -24.82 0.80 -2.85
C SER A 139 -23.84 1.38 -3.87
N ASN A 140 -23.47 2.65 -3.72
CA ASN A 140 -22.49 3.30 -4.60
C ASN A 140 -21.07 2.79 -4.36
N THR A 141 -20.92 1.53 -4.03
CA THR A 141 -19.65 0.89 -3.75
C THR A 141 -19.10 0.30 -5.04
N VAL A 142 -17.97 0.82 -5.50
CA VAL A 142 -17.21 0.21 -6.60
C VAL A 142 -16.19 -0.75 -6.01
N LEU A 143 -16.47 -2.04 -6.11
CA LEU A 143 -15.52 -3.07 -5.68
C LEU A 143 -14.54 -3.37 -6.82
N LEU A 144 -13.29 -2.90 -6.67
CA LEU A 144 -12.20 -3.25 -7.57
C LEU A 144 -11.56 -4.56 -7.08
N LYS A 145 -11.72 -5.64 -7.83
CA LYS A 145 -11.03 -6.90 -7.60
C LYS A 145 -9.79 -6.96 -8.47
N GLY A 146 -8.63 -7.00 -7.84
CA GLY A 146 -7.36 -7.21 -8.51
C GLY A 146 -6.55 -8.31 -7.82
N LYS A 147 -5.81 -9.07 -8.61
CA LYS A 147 -4.83 -10.01 -8.09
C LYS A 147 -3.45 -9.42 -8.28
N ILE A 148 -2.80 -9.06 -7.18
CA ILE A 148 -1.39 -8.66 -7.20
C ILE A 148 -0.57 -9.94 -7.26
N MET A 149 0.16 -10.16 -8.35
CA MET A 149 1.06 -11.30 -8.49
C MET A 149 2.49 -10.83 -8.31
N ASP A 150 3.20 -11.39 -7.35
CA ASP A 150 4.66 -11.33 -7.33
C ASP A 150 5.20 -12.19 -8.48
N LEU A 151 5.78 -11.52 -9.48
CA LEU A 151 6.38 -12.16 -10.65
C LEU A 151 7.52 -13.13 -10.32
N LYS A 152 8.10 -13.07 -9.12
CA LYS A 152 9.18 -13.96 -8.68
C LYS A 152 8.70 -15.19 -7.92
N MET A 153 7.55 -15.11 -7.25
CA MET A 153 7.09 -16.17 -6.35
C MET A 153 5.80 -16.84 -6.81
N LEU A 154 5.13 -16.36 -7.86
CA LEU A 154 3.82 -16.85 -8.32
C LEU A 154 2.74 -16.88 -7.20
N SER A 155 3.02 -16.25 -6.06
CA SER A 155 2.06 -16.05 -4.98
C SER A 155 1.30 -14.75 -5.24
N GLY A 156 0.00 -14.82 -5.33
CA GLY A 156 -0.85 -13.66 -5.54
C GLY A 156 -1.39 -13.13 -4.23
N LEU A 157 -1.24 -11.83 -3.99
CA LEU A 157 -2.01 -11.11 -2.97
C LEU A 157 -3.34 -10.73 -3.62
N GLU A 158 -4.47 -11.19 -3.08
CA GLU A 158 -5.77 -10.67 -3.48
C GLU A 158 -6.09 -9.45 -2.61
N ALA A 159 -6.25 -8.29 -3.24
CA ALA A 159 -6.67 -7.07 -2.56
C ALA A 159 -7.98 -6.57 -3.17
N TYR A 160 -8.83 -6.04 -2.32
CA TYR A 160 -10.06 -5.34 -2.72
C TYR A 160 -9.94 -3.89 -2.29
N ILE A 161 -10.34 -2.98 -3.19
CA ILE A 161 -10.42 -1.56 -2.90
C ILE A 161 -11.88 -1.16 -2.97
N GLU A 162 -12.37 -0.53 -1.92
CA GLU A 162 -13.73 -0.02 -1.80
C GLU A 162 -13.67 1.50 -1.62
N LEU A 163 -14.35 2.24 -2.49
CA LEU A 163 -14.55 3.68 -2.32
C LEU A 163 -15.57 3.89 -1.19
N MET A 164 -15.19 4.65 -0.17
CA MET A 164 -16.09 5.03 0.91
C MET A 164 -16.67 6.42 0.63
N ASP A 165 -17.99 6.50 0.50
CA ASP A 165 -18.73 7.76 0.52
C ASP A 165 -18.91 8.17 2.00
N LEU A 166 -18.22 9.24 2.39
CA LEU A 166 -18.35 9.82 3.74
C LEU A 166 -19.42 10.92 3.67
N GLU A 167 -20.70 10.55 3.80
CA GLU A 167 -21.77 11.51 4.03
C GLU A 167 -21.64 12.21 5.41
#